data_7b2e6d2fd717cfe070e95f2cd1247482
#
_entry.id   7b2e6d2fd717cfe070e95f2cd1247482
#
_cell.length_a   1.000
_cell.length_b   1.000
_cell.length_c   1.000
_cell.angle_alpha   90.00
_cell.angle_beta   90.00
_cell.angle_gamma   90.00
#
_symmetry.space_group_name_H-M   'P 1'
#
loop_
_entity.id
_entity.type
_entity.pdbx_description
1 polymer ?
#
loop_
_entity_poly.entity_id
_entity_poly.type
_entity_poly.pdbx_seq_one_letter_code
_entity_poly.pdbx_strand_id
1 'polypeptide(L)'
;MLGAVSMIIEDIRTYQIKAPWTEAPKFSLNPPQFRDILVLELETDNGIVGMGYLILLSGGGSTIQACIKELMIPELLGKNATDIEAIWQHLWKRNYWIGRMGITVLAQSAIDIALWDALGKQVNMPLHRIWGHCNDTIPAYGSGCWRGYGPDGMVERAQRYVKEGFKAIKMQSGVLYDGNQDVENLSKMRDALGENIDIMTDVNMAWSADEAIKIGKKLQEFNLYWLEEPVNCEDFKGYLRIAEALDTRVVGGETHFTRFDMRPFFESSRIPILQPDVMRGGFTELRKIATVADTWGITIAPHLFPELMVQLMASIPNAHIIEYVNWMDDAWVNPILPTQGQYSAPERPGHGLEFKKEFISDYILK
;
A
#
# COMPACT_ATOMS: atom_id res chain seq x y z
N MET A 1 -29.68 5.25 28.78
CA MET A 1 -29.07 4.22 27.95
C MET A 1 -28.75 4.88 26.62
N LEU A 2 -27.49 5.12 26.33
CA LEU A 2 -27.08 5.46 24.98
C LEU A 2 -27.38 4.21 24.15
N GLY A 3 -28.39 4.30 23.27
CA GLY A 3 -28.70 3.21 22.35
C GLY A 3 -27.47 2.85 21.55
N ALA A 4 -27.21 1.57 21.33
CA ALA A 4 -26.15 1.11 20.44
C ALA A 4 -26.37 1.82 19.10
N VAL A 5 -25.31 2.45 18.57
CA VAL A 5 -25.35 3.07 17.24
C VAL A 5 -25.57 1.95 16.24
N SER A 6 -26.77 1.86 15.69
CA SER A 6 -27.08 0.90 14.63
C SER A 6 -26.85 1.59 13.30
N MET A 7 -26.11 0.94 12.40
CA MET A 7 -25.85 1.36 11.02
C MET A 7 -26.08 0.14 10.14
N ILE A 8 -27.34 -0.06 9.71
CA ILE A 8 -27.66 -1.25 8.89
C ILE A 8 -27.26 -1.00 7.44
N ILE A 9 -26.51 -1.90 6.86
CA ILE A 9 -26.12 -1.85 5.45
C ILE A 9 -27.36 -2.05 4.59
N GLU A 10 -27.76 -1.03 3.83
CA GLU A 10 -28.94 -1.07 2.94
C GLU A 10 -28.54 -1.30 1.48
N ASP A 11 -27.43 -0.72 1.03
CA ASP A 11 -26.97 -0.87 -0.36
C ASP A 11 -25.45 -0.86 -0.43
N ILE A 12 -24.93 -1.57 -1.44
CA ILE A 12 -23.50 -1.55 -1.79
C ILE A 12 -23.41 -1.43 -3.30
N ARG A 13 -22.81 -0.33 -3.74
CA ARG A 13 -22.56 -0.03 -5.16
C ARG A 13 -21.09 -0.09 -5.49
N THR A 14 -20.80 -0.58 -6.70
CA THR A 14 -19.43 -0.59 -7.20
C THR A 14 -19.40 -0.07 -8.63
N TYR A 15 -18.37 0.71 -8.94
CA TYR A 15 -18.11 1.21 -10.28
C TYR A 15 -16.62 1.28 -10.55
N GLN A 16 -16.27 1.26 -11.83
CA GLN A 16 -14.89 1.34 -12.27
C GLN A 16 -14.60 2.70 -12.90
N ILE A 17 -13.43 3.23 -12.60
CA ILE A 17 -12.90 4.46 -13.18
C ILE A 17 -11.64 4.07 -13.97
N LYS A 18 -11.54 4.54 -15.20
CA LYS A 18 -10.36 4.34 -16.05
C LYS A 18 -9.78 5.69 -16.45
N ALA A 19 -8.92 6.22 -15.59
CA ALA A 19 -8.33 7.54 -15.73
C ALA A 19 -6.93 7.49 -16.37
N PRO A 20 -6.54 8.49 -17.18
CA PRO A 20 -5.16 8.60 -17.62
C PRO A 20 -4.22 8.85 -16.43
N TRP A 21 -2.96 8.47 -16.57
CA TRP A 21 -1.93 8.82 -15.60
C TRP A 21 -1.59 10.30 -15.73
N THR A 22 -1.46 11.00 -14.65
CA THR A 22 -0.87 12.35 -14.61
C THR A 22 0.58 12.31 -15.06
N GLU A 23 1.30 11.30 -14.60
CA GLU A 23 2.64 10.95 -15.05
C GLU A 23 2.71 9.42 -15.18
N ALA A 24 2.84 8.93 -16.42
CA ALA A 24 2.78 7.50 -16.67
C ALA A 24 3.92 6.75 -15.96
N PRO A 25 3.61 5.73 -15.16
CA PRO A 25 4.63 4.92 -14.52
C PRO A 25 5.43 4.12 -15.57
N LYS A 26 6.73 3.99 -15.38
CA LYS A 26 7.62 3.23 -16.26
C LYS A 26 8.34 2.09 -15.50
N PHE A 27 7.59 1.41 -14.66
CA PHE A 27 8.15 0.35 -13.80
C PHE A 27 8.29 -1.01 -14.49
N SER A 28 7.63 -1.25 -15.62
CA SER A 28 7.67 -2.52 -16.35
C SER A 28 7.87 -2.31 -17.85
N LEU A 29 8.11 -3.41 -18.59
CA LEU A 29 8.20 -3.40 -20.07
C LEU A 29 6.88 -2.97 -20.71
N ASN A 30 5.74 -3.32 -20.09
CA ASN A 30 4.39 -2.99 -20.55
C ASN A 30 3.62 -2.34 -19.39
N PRO A 31 3.93 -1.07 -19.04
CA PRO A 31 3.23 -0.40 -17.95
C PRO A 31 1.75 -0.18 -18.32
N PRO A 32 0.84 -0.18 -17.33
CA PRO A 32 -0.57 0.10 -17.59
C PRO A 32 -0.75 1.49 -18.19
N GLN A 33 -1.55 1.57 -19.24
CA GLN A 33 -1.79 2.84 -19.95
C GLN A 33 -2.72 3.78 -19.18
N PHE A 34 -3.53 3.23 -18.27
CA PHE A 34 -4.51 3.95 -17.49
C PHE A 34 -4.46 3.49 -16.04
N ARG A 35 -4.90 4.37 -15.12
CA ARG A 35 -5.26 3.99 -13.76
C ARG A 35 -6.60 3.27 -13.82
N ASP A 36 -6.61 1.99 -13.47
CA ASP A 36 -7.83 1.20 -13.34
C ASP A 36 -8.22 1.18 -11.86
N ILE A 37 -9.32 1.84 -11.53
CA ILE A 37 -9.74 2.06 -10.14
C ILE A 37 -11.11 1.43 -9.96
N LEU A 38 -11.23 0.53 -8.98
CA LEU A 38 -12.53 0.03 -8.51
C LEU A 38 -12.94 0.82 -7.28
N VAL A 39 -14.09 1.46 -7.31
CA VAL A 39 -14.68 2.17 -6.17
C VAL A 39 -15.87 1.36 -5.64
N LEU A 40 -16.00 1.33 -4.32
CA LEU A 40 -17.11 0.74 -3.61
C LEU A 40 -17.73 1.80 -2.68
N GLU A 41 -19.03 1.98 -2.75
CA GLU A 41 -19.82 2.80 -1.84
C GLU A 41 -20.78 1.88 -1.06
N LEU A 42 -20.75 1.99 0.26
CA LEU A 42 -21.58 1.26 1.19
C LEU A 42 -22.52 2.25 1.89
N GLU A 43 -23.81 2.15 1.62
CA GLU A 43 -24.85 3.01 2.18
C GLU A 43 -25.55 2.33 3.36
N THR A 44 -25.83 3.10 4.40
CA THR A 44 -26.48 2.62 5.63
C THR A 44 -27.84 3.28 5.83
N ASP A 45 -28.70 2.66 6.64
CA ASP A 45 -30.08 3.07 6.94
C ASP A 45 -30.21 4.49 7.52
N ASN A 46 -29.14 5.04 8.04
CA ASN A 46 -29.08 6.41 8.55
C ASN A 46 -28.44 7.41 7.57
N GLY A 47 -28.22 7.01 6.31
CA GLY A 47 -27.72 7.84 5.22
C GLY A 47 -26.20 8.07 5.22
N ILE A 48 -25.44 7.37 6.06
CA ILE A 48 -23.98 7.40 5.98
C ILE A 48 -23.53 6.55 4.79
N VAL A 49 -22.62 7.11 3.99
CA VAL A 49 -21.97 6.40 2.87
C VAL A 49 -20.49 6.25 3.17
N GLY A 50 -20.06 5.02 3.38
CA GLY A 50 -18.64 4.66 3.45
C GLY A 50 -18.09 4.37 2.07
N MET A 51 -16.85 4.79 1.81
CA MET A 51 -16.19 4.61 0.53
C MET A 51 -14.91 3.78 0.70
N GLY A 52 -14.73 2.78 -0.18
CA GLY A 52 -13.49 2.04 -0.35
C GLY A 52 -13.06 2.05 -1.81
N TYR A 53 -11.78 1.90 -2.08
CA TYR A 53 -11.29 1.82 -3.44
C TYR A 53 -10.04 0.97 -3.57
N LEU A 54 -9.76 0.51 -4.78
CA LEU A 54 -8.58 -0.27 -5.16
C LEU A 54 -7.98 0.32 -6.43
N ILE A 55 -6.66 0.35 -6.54
CA ILE A 55 -5.95 0.64 -7.79
C ILE A 55 -5.43 -0.68 -8.36
N LEU A 56 -5.77 -0.99 -9.59
CA LEU A 56 -5.53 -2.29 -10.21
C LEU A 56 -4.46 -2.18 -11.30
N LEU A 57 -3.22 -2.47 -10.96
CA LEU A 57 -2.08 -2.35 -11.88
C LEU A 57 -2.09 -3.41 -13.01
N SER A 58 -2.76 -4.53 -12.78
CA SER A 58 -2.91 -5.62 -13.75
C SER A 58 -4.32 -5.74 -14.32
N GLY A 59 -5.20 -4.76 -14.08
CA GLY A 59 -6.62 -4.84 -14.44
C GLY A 59 -7.39 -5.80 -13.53
N GLY A 60 -8.50 -6.35 -14.03
CA GLY A 60 -9.34 -7.31 -13.31
C GLY A 60 -10.47 -6.68 -12.49
N GLY A 61 -10.73 -5.38 -12.66
CA GLY A 61 -11.78 -4.65 -11.93
C GLY A 61 -13.16 -5.29 -12.06
N SER A 62 -13.56 -5.71 -13.26
CA SER A 62 -14.83 -6.39 -13.47
C SER A 62 -14.94 -7.74 -12.74
N THR A 63 -13.83 -8.47 -12.64
CA THR A 63 -13.80 -9.75 -11.90
C THR A 63 -13.95 -9.53 -10.40
N ILE A 64 -13.25 -8.53 -9.85
CA ILE A 64 -13.39 -8.16 -8.42
C ILE A 64 -14.82 -7.64 -8.15
N GLN A 65 -15.35 -6.83 -9.06
CA GLN A 65 -16.74 -6.33 -8.98
C GLN A 65 -17.76 -7.46 -8.98
N ALA A 66 -17.60 -8.47 -9.84
CA ALA A 66 -18.44 -9.66 -9.85
C ALA A 66 -18.32 -10.44 -8.52
N CYS A 67 -17.09 -10.60 -8.00
CA CYS A 67 -16.86 -11.23 -6.71
C CYS A 67 -17.60 -10.49 -5.56
N ILE A 68 -17.51 -9.16 -5.52
CA ILE A 68 -18.26 -8.35 -4.55
C ILE A 68 -19.75 -8.58 -4.71
N LYS A 69 -20.28 -8.46 -5.92
CA LYS A 69 -21.70 -8.51 -6.22
C LYS A 69 -22.32 -9.89 -5.93
N GLU A 70 -21.65 -10.95 -6.35
CA GLU A 70 -22.21 -12.31 -6.28
C GLU A 70 -21.95 -13.00 -4.95
N LEU A 71 -20.78 -12.76 -4.34
CA LEU A 71 -20.32 -13.52 -3.17
C LEU A 71 -20.40 -12.75 -1.87
N MET A 72 -20.33 -11.40 -1.89
CA MET A 72 -20.19 -10.62 -0.67
C MET A 72 -21.43 -9.78 -0.35
N ILE A 73 -22.02 -9.07 -1.30
CA ILE A 73 -23.21 -8.24 -1.06
C ILE A 73 -24.35 -9.05 -0.41
N PRO A 74 -24.70 -10.25 -0.88
CA PRO A 74 -25.77 -11.05 -0.23
C PRO A 74 -25.51 -11.41 1.23
N GLU A 75 -24.24 -11.44 1.63
CA GLU A 75 -23.81 -11.76 2.99
C GLU A 75 -23.76 -10.52 3.91
N LEU A 76 -23.86 -9.32 3.34
CA LEU A 76 -23.65 -8.04 4.04
C LEU A 76 -24.94 -7.24 4.25
N LEU A 77 -25.86 -7.29 3.30
CA LEU A 77 -27.15 -6.56 3.42
C LEU A 77 -27.89 -6.94 4.70
N GLY A 78 -28.38 -5.95 5.41
CA GLY A 78 -29.07 -6.10 6.69
C GLY A 78 -28.13 -6.31 7.90
N LYS A 79 -26.81 -6.38 7.72
CA LYS A 79 -25.86 -6.42 8.84
C LYS A 79 -25.56 -5.02 9.36
N ASN A 80 -25.15 -4.96 10.62
CA ASN A 80 -24.68 -3.71 11.20
C ASN A 80 -23.24 -3.41 10.74
N ALA A 81 -23.04 -2.28 10.04
CA ALA A 81 -21.75 -1.86 9.52
C ALA A 81 -20.69 -1.59 10.62
N THR A 82 -21.12 -1.42 11.89
CA THR A 82 -20.18 -1.27 13.02
C THR A 82 -19.53 -2.58 13.44
N ASP A 83 -20.06 -3.74 13.01
CA ASP A 83 -19.55 -5.07 13.35
C ASP A 83 -18.39 -5.48 12.44
N ILE A 84 -17.44 -4.56 12.20
CA ILE A 84 -16.39 -4.68 11.18
C ILE A 84 -15.58 -5.97 11.31
N GLU A 85 -15.13 -6.30 12.52
CA GLU A 85 -14.37 -7.54 12.76
C GLU A 85 -15.22 -8.79 12.47
N ALA A 86 -16.47 -8.81 12.90
CA ALA A 86 -17.37 -9.94 12.66
C ALA A 86 -17.65 -10.11 11.16
N ILE A 87 -17.84 -9.01 10.42
CA ILE A 87 -17.99 -9.00 8.96
C ILE A 87 -16.72 -9.53 8.30
N TRP A 88 -15.56 -9.03 8.69
CA TRP A 88 -14.26 -9.48 8.15
C TRP A 88 -14.08 -10.99 8.33
N GLN A 89 -14.32 -11.51 9.53
CA GLN A 89 -14.20 -12.94 9.84
C GLN A 89 -15.26 -13.79 9.10
N HIS A 90 -16.47 -13.25 8.93
CA HIS A 90 -17.52 -13.93 8.19
C HIS A 90 -17.13 -14.13 6.72
N LEU A 91 -16.71 -13.06 6.04
CA LEU A 91 -16.25 -13.12 4.65
C LEU A 91 -15.01 -14.02 4.49
N TRP A 92 -14.05 -13.92 5.42
CA TRP A 92 -12.87 -14.79 5.46
C TRP A 92 -13.22 -16.27 5.55
N LYS A 93 -14.19 -16.64 6.39
CA LYS A 93 -14.69 -18.01 6.50
C LYS A 93 -15.46 -18.44 5.25
N ARG A 94 -16.29 -17.54 4.72
CA ARG A 94 -17.11 -17.79 3.52
C ARG A 94 -16.26 -18.11 2.30
N ASN A 95 -15.09 -17.46 2.20
CA ASN A 95 -14.17 -17.64 1.08
C ASN A 95 -13.30 -18.91 1.17
N TYR A 96 -13.50 -19.77 2.17
CA TYR A 96 -12.65 -20.94 2.39
C TYR A 96 -12.53 -21.85 1.15
N TRP A 97 -13.68 -22.14 0.50
CA TRP A 97 -13.73 -23.04 -0.65
C TRP A 97 -13.36 -22.37 -1.98
N ILE A 98 -13.42 -21.06 -2.07
CA ILE A 98 -13.15 -20.29 -3.28
C ILE A 98 -11.69 -19.87 -3.32
N GLY A 99 -11.09 -19.61 -2.17
CA GLY A 99 -9.71 -19.12 -1.99
C GLY A 99 -9.67 -17.88 -1.10
N ARG A 100 -8.61 -17.76 -0.33
CA ARG A 100 -8.38 -16.68 0.64
C ARG A 100 -7.18 -15.82 0.25
N MET A 101 -6.94 -15.66 -1.03
CA MET A 101 -5.88 -14.84 -1.63
C MET A 101 -6.41 -14.21 -2.93
N GLY A 102 -5.71 -13.22 -3.44
CA GLY A 102 -6.05 -12.59 -4.72
C GLY A 102 -7.43 -11.92 -4.68
N ILE A 103 -8.25 -12.21 -5.69
CA ILE A 103 -9.51 -11.51 -5.99
C ILE A 103 -10.45 -11.43 -4.76
N THR A 104 -10.59 -12.51 -4.01
CA THR A 104 -11.50 -12.53 -2.85
C THR A 104 -11.04 -11.61 -1.73
N VAL A 105 -9.73 -11.54 -1.48
CA VAL A 105 -9.20 -10.64 -0.45
C VAL A 105 -9.16 -9.19 -0.94
N LEU A 106 -8.87 -8.94 -2.21
CA LEU A 106 -8.99 -7.60 -2.80
C LEU A 106 -10.44 -7.07 -2.66
N ALA A 107 -11.43 -7.91 -3.01
CA ALA A 107 -12.85 -7.57 -2.84
C ALA A 107 -13.21 -7.28 -1.37
N GLN A 108 -12.75 -8.14 -0.46
CA GLN A 108 -12.96 -7.97 0.98
C GLN A 108 -12.28 -6.70 1.52
N SER A 109 -11.11 -6.34 0.98
CA SER A 109 -10.38 -5.12 1.38
C SER A 109 -11.14 -3.85 1.03
N ALA A 110 -11.75 -3.77 -0.18
CA ALA A 110 -12.57 -2.62 -0.56
C ALA A 110 -13.76 -2.44 0.40
N ILE A 111 -14.40 -3.53 0.80
CA ILE A 111 -15.49 -3.52 1.78
C ILE A 111 -14.99 -3.05 3.16
N ASP A 112 -13.87 -3.59 3.61
CA ASP A 112 -13.28 -3.24 4.91
C ASP A 112 -12.92 -1.76 5.01
N ILE A 113 -12.32 -1.19 3.96
CA ILE A 113 -11.99 0.23 3.88
C ILE A 113 -13.27 1.07 3.99
N ALA A 114 -14.34 0.68 3.26
CA ALA A 114 -15.62 1.39 3.29
C ALA A 114 -16.32 1.29 4.66
N LEU A 115 -16.25 0.15 5.33
CA LEU A 115 -16.82 -0.02 6.67
C LEU A 115 -16.14 0.89 7.71
N TRP A 116 -14.80 0.95 7.67
CA TRP A 116 -14.06 1.85 8.55
C TRP A 116 -14.35 3.32 8.24
N ASP A 117 -14.46 3.68 6.98
CA ASP A 117 -14.83 5.04 6.56
C ASP A 117 -16.23 5.41 7.07
N ALA A 118 -17.21 4.52 6.90
CA ALA A 118 -18.56 4.71 7.41
C ALA A 118 -18.58 4.90 8.93
N LEU A 119 -17.85 4.07 9.69
CA LEU A 119 -17.75 4.21 11.14
C LEU A 119 -17.15 5.56 11.53
N GLY A 120 -16.04 5.97 10.90
CA GLY A 120 -15.41 7.25 11.19
C GLY A 120 -16.33 8.44 10.90
N LYS A 121 -17.08 8.41 9.81
CA LYS A 121 -18.11 9.40 9.47
C LYS A 121 -19.24 9.42 10.47
N GLN A 122 -19.73 8.23 10.91
CA GLN A 122 -20.77 8.11 11.90
C GLN A 122 -20.40 8.76 13.24
N VAL A 123 -19.19 8.52 13.72
CA VAL A 123 -18.74 9.08 14.99
C VAL A 123 -18.07 10.46 14.85
N ASN A 124 -18.03 10.99 13.62
CA ASN A 124 -17.41 12.26 13.25
C ASN A 124 -15.94 12.35 13.71
N MET A 125 -15.17 11.30 13.51
CA MET A 125 -13.76 11.21 13.87
C MET A 125 -12.92 10.62 12.74
N PRO A 126 -11.65 11.07 12.57
CA PRO A 126 -10.71 10.40 11.67
C PRO A 126 -10.28 9.05 12.23
N LEU A 127 -9.89 8.12 11.34
CA LEU A 127 -9.58 6.74 11.71
C LEU A 127 -8.41 6.65 12.70
N HIS A 128 -7.36 7.44 12.53
CA HIS A 128 -6.22 7.42 13.44
C HIS A 128 -6.60 7.78 14.88
N ARG A 129 -7.60 8.65 15.09
CA ARG A 129 -8.11 8.98 16.44
C ARG A 129 -8.93 7.82 17.02
N ILE A 130 -9.73 7.15 16.19
CA ILE A 130 -10.52 5.97 16.62
C ILE A 130 -9.58 4.83 17.05
N TRP A 131 -8.46 4.65 16.35
CA TRP A 131 -7.50 3.57 16.62
C TRP A 131 -6.48 3.89 17.72
N GLY A 132 -6.41 5.14 18.15
CA GLY A 132 -5.45 5.60 19.15
C GLY A 132 -4.23 6.26 18.53
N HIS A 133 -4.31 7.58 18.34
CA HIS A 133 -3.24 8.38 17.74
C HIS A 133 -1.94 8.35 18.57
N CYS A 134 -0.81 8.21 17.91
CA CYS A 134 0.50 8.21 18.55
C CYS A 134 1.61 8.94 17.76
N ASN A 135 1.41 9.21 16.46
CA ASN A 135 2.42 9.86 15.63
C ASN A 135 1.84 11.09 14.93
N ASP A 136 2.28 12.29 15.30
CA ASP A 136 1.84 13.56 14.70
C ASP A 136 2.33 13.72 13.25
N THR A 137 3.55 13.23 12.99
CA THR A 137 4.17 13.25 11.66
C THR A 137 4.83 11.91 11.36
N ILE A 138 4.78 11.48 10.12
CA ILE A 138 5.39 10.24 9.64
C ILE A 138 6.31 10.58 8.46
N PRO A 139 7.58 10.16 8.47
CA PRO A 139 8.46 10.34 7.32
C PRO A 139 7.89 9.71 6.06
N ALA A 140 8.23 10.30 4.90
CA ALA A 140 7.89 9.73 3.61
C ALA A 140 9.13 9.62 2.72
N TYR A 141 9.14 8.59 1.85
CA TYR A 141 10.13 8.48 0.79
C TYR A 141 9.50 8.72 -0.58
N GLY A 142 10.25 9.39 -1.45
CA GLY A 142 9.84 9.60 -2.83
C GLY A 142 10.02 8.32 -3.63
N SER A 143 8.94 7.72 -4.10
CA SER A 143 8.92 6.57 -4.98
C SER A 143 8.50 6.97 -6.40
N GLY A 144 9.07 6.34 -7.42
CA GLY A 144 8.77 6.73 -8.80
C GLY A 144 10.02 7.00 -9.64
N CYS A 145 11.21 6.69 -9.14
CA CYS A 145 12.41 6.64 -9.95
C CYS A 145 12.42 5.31 -10.73
N TRP A 146 11.46 5.20 -11.68
CA TRP A 146 11.20 3.98 -12.43
C TRP A 146 12.33 3.66 -13.40
N ARG A 147 12.70 2.38 -13.47
CA ARG A 147 13.78 1.88 -14.36
C ARG A 147 13.61 2.27 -15.83
N GLY A 148 12.40 2.39 -16.32
CA GLY A 148 12.11 2.77 -17.69
C GLY A 148 12.37 4.25 -18.05
N TYR A 149 12.78 5.09 -17.09
CA TYR A 149 13.28 6.44 -17.36
C TYR A 149 14.75 6.46 -17.72
N GLY A 150 15.46 5.35 -17.52
CA GLY A 150 16.90 5.27 -17.63
C GLY A 150 17.63 5.95 -16.46
N PRO A 151 18.97 5.78 -16.37
CA PRO A 151 19.74 6.26 -15.22
C PRO A 151 19.62 7.78 -15.00
N ASP A 152 19.66 8.58 -16.05
CA ASP A 152 19.58 10.05 -15.96
C ASP A 152 18.17 10.50 -15.50
N GLY A 153 17.12 9.89 -16.06
CA GLY A 153 15.75 10.21 -15.68
C GLY A 153 15.40 9.79 -14.25
N MET A 154 15.98 8.67 -13.75
CA MET A 154 15.84 8.28 -12.35
C MET A 154 16.49 9.32 -11.42
N VAL A 155 17.70 9.78 -11.74
CA VAL A 155 18.42 10.82 -10.97
C VAL A 155 17.65 12.14 -10.98
N GLU A 156 17.16 12.59 -12.13
CA GLU A 156 16.36 13.82 -12.23
C GLU A 156 15.13 13.77 -11.32
N ARG A 157 14.41 12.65 -11.30
CA ARG A 157 13.24 12.46 -10.43
C ARG A 157 13.63 12.47 -8.97
N ALA A 158 14.69 11.77 -8.60
CA ALA A 158 15.19 11.74 -7.23
C ALA A 158 15.55 13.14 -6.73
N GLN A 159 16.21 13.94 -7.56
CA GLN A 159 16.55 15.33 -7.23
C GLN A 159 15.31 16.23 -7.06
N ARG A 160 14.20 15.96 -7.78
CA ARG A 160 12.92 16.65 -7.56
C ARG A 160 12.40 16.36 -6.17
N TYR A 161 12.33 15.10 -5.75
CA TYR A 161 11.90 14.72 -4.40
C TYR A 161 12.79 15.34 -3.30
N VAL A 162 14.12 15.35 -3.50
CA VAL A 162 15.02 16.00 -2.54
C VAL A 162 14.74 17.50 -2.40
N LYS A 163 14.44 18.20 -3.50
CA LYS A 163 14.02 19.61 -3.48
C LYS A 163 12.69 19.83 -2.75
N GLU A 164 11.81 18.87 -2.78
CA GLU A 164 10.52 18.87 -2.06
C GLU A 164 10.68 18.49 -0.57
N GLY A 165 11.91 18.21 -0.13
CA GLY A 165 12.26 17.95 1.27
C GLY A 165 12.33 16.50 1.67
N PHE A 166 12.15 15.55 0.76
CA PHE A 166 12.32 14.13 1.05
C PHE A 166 13.76 13.80 1.42
N LYS A 167 13.94 12.94 2.42
CA LYS A 167 15.23 12.45 2.90
C LYS A 167 15.51 11.00 2.50
N ALA A 168 14.55 10.37 1.85
CA ALA A 168 14.64 9.00 1.37
C ALA A 168 14.00 8.87 -0.01
N ILE A 169 14.62 8.08 -0.88
CA ILE A 169 14.23 7.91 -2.28
C ILE A 169 14.30 6.43 -2.63
N LYS A 170 13.26 5.92 -3.33
CA LYS A 170 13.27 4.56 -3.87
C LYS A 170 13.44 4.58 -5.39
N MET A 171 14.50 3.92 -5.85
CA MET A 171 14.74 3.62 -7.27
C MET A 171 14.36 2.16 -7.57
N GLN A 172 14.29 1.80 -8.84
CA GLN A 172 14.05 0.43 -9.26
C GLN A 172 15.28 -0.18 -9.92
N SER A 173 15.53 -1.46 -9.60
CA SER A 173 16.58 -2.30 -10.17
C SER A 173 15.99 -3.56 -10.84
N GLY A 174 16.84 -4.36 -11.46
CA GLY A 174 16.44 -5.61 -12.13
C GLY A 174 15.58 -5.40 -13.37
N VAL A 175 14.97 -6.47 -13.87
CA VAL A 175 14.03 -6.52 -15.01
C VAL A 175 14.59 -5.99 -16.34
N LEU A 176 14.98 -4.71 -16.42
CA LEU A 176 15.53 -4.06 -17.62
C LEU A 176 17.05 -4.01 -17.63
N TYR A 177 17.66 -4.24 -16.49
CA TYR A 177 19.10 -4.10 -16.29
C TYR A 177 19.71 -5.40 -15.78
N ASP A 178 20.95 -5.68 -16.15
CA ASP A 178 21.72 -6.69 -15.44
C ASP A 178 22.27 -6.14 -14.12
N GLY A 179 22.72 -7.02 -13.25
CA GLY A 179 23.15 -6.60 -11.92
C GLY A 179 24.37 -5.67 -11.87
N ASN A 180 25.20 -5.60 -12.92
CA ASN A 180 26.29 -4.63 -12.99
C ASN A 180 25.74 -3.24 -13.33
N GLN A 181 24.81 -3.18 -14.27
CA GLN A 181 24.09 -1.95 -14.62
C GLN A 181 23.33 -1.40 -13.42
N ASP A 182 22.70 -2.26 -12.60
CA ASP A 182 22.02 -1.84 -11.37
C ASP A 182 22.99 -1.19 -10.37
N VAL A 183 24.22 -1.75 -10.23
CA VAL A 183 25.27 -1.16 -9.39
C VAL A 183 25.72 0.20 -9.93
N GLU A 184 25.92 0.33 -11.24
CA GLU A 184 26.27 1.61 -11.87
C GLU A 184 25.16 2.66 -11.70
N ASN A 185 23.90 2.26 -11.83
CA ASN A 185 22.74 3.14 -11.63
C ASN A 185 22.66 3.64 -10.18
N LEU A 186 22.90 2.77 -9.19
CA LEU A 186 22.94 3.16 -7.78
C LEU A 186 24.13 4.07 -7.47
N SER A 187 25.32 3.78 -8.00
CA SER A 187 26.50 4.64 -7.87
C SER A 187 26.19 6.05 -8.37
N LYS A 188 25.64 6.16 -9.57
CA LYS A 188 25.24 7.44 -10.17
C LYS A 188 24.21 8.18 -9.33
N MET A 189 23.22 7.45 -8.77
CA MET A 189 22.23 8.02 -7.87
C MET A 189 22.88 8.56 -6.59
N ARG A 190 23.77 7.79 -5.99
CA ARG A 190 24.52 8.19 -4.79
C ARG A 190 25.38 9.43 -5.03
N ASP A 191 26.12 9.48 -6.15
CA ASP A 191 26.93 10.64 -6.54
C ASP A 191 26.08 11.91 -6.69
N ALA A 192 24.88 11.76 -7.26
CA ALA A 192 23.97 12.88 -7.51
C ALA A 192 23.25 13.40 -6.25
N LEU A 193 22.97 12.53 -5.27
CA LEU A 193 22.18 12.86 -4.08
C LEU A 193 23.05 13.10 -2.82
N GLY A 194 24.30 12.62 -2.81
CA GLY A 194 25.18 12.68 -1.64
C GLY A 194 24.81 11.68 -0.54
N GLU A 195 25.60 11.67 0.54
CA GLU A 195 25.52 10.65 1.60
C GLU A 195 24.35 10.83 2.57
N ASN A 196 23.70 12.00 2.59
CA ASN A 196 22.64 12.33 3.57
C ASN A 196 21.23 11.93 3.12
N ILE A 197 21.11 11.30 1.96
CA ILE A 197 19.85 10.80 1.42
C ILE A 197 19.83 9.27 1.50
N ASP A 198 18.82 8.71 2.15
CA ASP A 198 18.62 7.28 2.14
C ASP A 198 18.16 6.83 0.76
N ILE A 199 18.91 5.92 0.13
CA ILE A 199 18.55 5.35 -1.16
C ILE A 199 18.11 3.92 -0.96
N MET A 200 16.92 3.62 -1.44
CA MET A 200 16.28 2.31 -1.44
C MET A 200 16.24 1.79 -2.86
N THR A 201 16.26 0.47 -3.04
CA THR A 201 15.99 -0.11 -4.36
C THR A 201 15.00 -1.24 -4.28
N ASP A 202 14.09 -1.25 -5.27
CA ASP A 202 13.09 -2.29 -5.48
C ASP A 202 13.45 -3.09 -6.73
N VAL A 203 13.57 -4.39 -6.55
CA VAL A 203 13.94 -5.34 -7.61
C VAL A 203 12.72 -5.99 -8.25
N ASN A 204 11.55 -5.90 -7.62
CA ASN A 204 10.30 -6.53 -8.07
C ASN A 204 10.50 -8.00 -8.47
N MET A 205 11.07 -8.80 -7.58
CA MET A 205 11.23 -10.26 -7.70
C MET A 205 12.09 -10.74 -8.90
N ALA A 206 12.98 -9.89 -9.43
CA ALA A 206 13.67 -10.17 -10.68
C ALA A 206 14.87 -11.12 -10.54
N TRP A 207 15.42 -11.34 -9.35
CA TRP A 207 16.63 -12.12 -9.16
C TRP A 207 16.39 -13.49 -8.53
N SER A 208 17.34 -14.40 -8.72
CA SER A 208 17.50 -15.57 -7.85
C SER A 208 18.21 -15.16 -6.55
N ALA A 209 18.11 -15.99 -5.50
CA ALA A 209 18.78 -15.69 -4.24
C ALA A 209 20.31 -15.57 -4.38
N ASP A 210 20.92 -16.37 -5.26
CA ASP A 210 22.36 -16.32 -5.51
C ASP A 210 22.78 -15.03 -6.24
N GLU A 211 21.98 -14.58 -7.20
CA GLU A 211 22.17 -13.30 -7.88
C GLU A 211 21.98 -12.13 -6.91
N ALA A 212 20.90 -12.15 -6.11
CA ALA A 212 20.61 -11.13 -5.12
C ALA A 212 21.75 -10.98 -4.10
N ILE A 213 22.34 -12.07 -3.63
CA ILE A 213 23.51 -12.03 -2.74
C ILE A 213 24.73 -11.43 -3.46
N LYS A 214 25.00 -11.89 -4.69
CA LYS A 214 26.14 -11.41 -5.48
C LYS A 214 26.04 -9.93 -5.80
N ILE A 215 24.87 -9.46 -6.24
CA ILE A 215 24.62 -8.08 -6.62
C ILE A 215 24.51 -7.22 -5.35
N GLY A 216 23.77 -7.68 -4.36
CA GLY A 216 23.56 -7.01 -3.08
C GLY A 216 24.85 -6.66 -2.36
N LYS A 217 25.86 -7.54 -2.40
CA LYS A 217 27.21 -7.24 -1.86
C LYS A 217 27.90 -6.06 -2.54
N LYS A 218 27.62 -5.80 -3.80
CA LYS A 218 28.15 -4.62 -4.50
C LYS A 218 27.29 -3.38 -4.21
N LEU A 219 25.95 -3.54 -4.14
CA LEU A 219 25.03 -2.43 -3.86
C LEU A 219 25.24 -1.86 -2.45
N GLN A 220 25.52 -2.69 -1.45
CA GLN A 220 25.73 -2.22 -0.08
C GLN A 220 26.97 -1.31 0.08
N GLU A 221 27.97 -1.37 -0.84
CA GLU A 221 29.13 -0.47 -0.85
C GLU A 221 28.72 1.00 -1.06
N PHE A 222 27.53 1.26 -1.61
CA PHE A 222 26.96 2.58 -1.84
C PHE A 222 25.98 3.01 -0.73
N ASN A 223 26.09 2.44 0.47
CA ASN A 223 25.22 2.75 1.62
C ASN A 223 23.71 2.62 1.27
N LEU A 224 23.33 1.49 0.63
CA LEU A 224 21.96 1.19 0.29
C LEU A 224 21.12 1.01 1.56
N TYR A 225 20.02 1.74 1.69
CA TYR A 225 19.18 1.72 2.89
C TYR A 225 18.41 0.40 3.01
N TRP A 226 17.73 -0.04 1.93
CA TRP A 226 17.14 -1.37 1.84
C TRP A 226 17.16 -1.95 0.41
N LEU A 227 17.08 -3.26 0.35
CA LEU A 227 16.87 -4.06 -0.86
C LEU A 227 15.47 -4.70 -0.76
N GLU A 228 14.53 -4.25 -1.63
CA GLU A 228 13.13 -4.62 -1.66
C GLU A 228 12.86 -5.70 -2.68
N GLU A 229 12.04 -6.71 -2.30
CA GLU A 229 11.62 -7.83 -3.14
C GLU A 229 12.71 -8.41 -4.06
N PRO A 230 13.88 -8.81 -3.52
CA PRO A 230 14.99 -9.28 -4.35
C PRO A 230 14.69 -10.59 -5.10
N VAL A 231 13.82 -11.44 -4.55
CA VAL A 231 13.42 -12.74 -5.09
C VAL A 231 11.91 -12.88 -5.15
N ASN A 232 11.42 -13.94 -5.82
CA ASN A 232 9.99 -14.26 -5.84
C ASN A 232 9.40 -14.21 -4.42
N CYS A 233 8.23 -13.59 -4.27
CA CYS A 233 7.58 -13.40 -2.97
C CYS A 233 7.32 -14.71 -2.20
N GLU A 234 7.17 -15.83 -2.87
CA GLU A 234 6.95 -17.14 -2.28
C GLU A 234 8.26 -17.82 -1.81
N ASP A 235 9.42 -17.27 -2.21
CA ASP A 235 10.75 -17.81 -1.81
C ASP A 235 11.22 -17.23 -0.45
N PHE A 236 10.49 -17.52 0.62
CA PHE A 236 10.87 -17.11 1.98
C PHE A 236 12.29 -17.57 2.38
N LYS A 237 12.73 -18.73 1.90
CA LYS A 237 14.08 -19.22 2.18
C LYS A 237 15.13 -18.38 1.47
N GLY A 238 14.84 -17.94 0.25
CA GLY A 238 15.66 -16.99 -0.50
C GLY A 238 15.79 -15.67 0.22
N TYR A 239 14.69 -15.10 0.69
CA TYR A 239 14.70 -13.88 1.51
C TYR A 239 15.63 -14.00 2.72
N LEU A 240 15.53 -15.11 3.48
CA LEU A 240 16.36 -15.33 4.66
C LEU A 240 17.84 -15.49 4.32
N ARG A 241 18.17 -16.28 3.26
CA ARG A 241 19.55 -16.43 2.79
C ARG A 241 20.17 -15.10 2.40
N ILE A 242 19.41 -14.24 1.75
CA ILE A 242 19.87 -12.92 1.34
C ILE A 242 20.09 -12.03 2.58
N ALA A 243 19.12 -11.99 3.49
CA ALA A 243 19.21 -11.21 4.71
C ALA A 243 20.32 -11.67 5.68
N GLU A 244 20.75 -12.94 5.60
CA GLU A 244 21.89 -13.46 6.35
C GLU A 244 23.24 -13.11 5.69
N ALA A 245 23.25 -12.90 4.38
CA ALA A 245 24.46 -12.69 3.60
C ALA A 245 24.82 -11.20 3.39
N LEU A 246 23.86 -10.28 3.66
CA LEU A 246 24.01 -8.85 3.44
C LEU A 246 23.87 -8.07 4.76
N ASP A 247 24.61 -6.97 4.87
CA ASP A 247 24.42 -5.98 5.94
C ASP A 247 23.25 -5.03 5.63
N THR A 248 22.92 -4.87 4.33
CA THR A 248 21.74 -4.11 3.87
C THR A 248 20.46 -4.79 4.31
N ARG A 249 19.49 -4.01 4.80
CA ARG A 249 18.15 -4.50 5.14
C ARG A 249 17.46 -5.11 3.92
N VAL A 250 16.95 -6.32 4.06
CA VAL A 250 16.07 -6.94 3.07
C VAL A 250 14.63 -6.73 3.52
N VAL A 251 13.77 -6.25 2.64
CA VAL A 251 12.39 -5.91 2.94
C VAL A 251 11.44 -6.49 1.90
N GLY A 252 10.16 -6.61 2.24
CA GLY A 252 9.10 -7.09 1.35
C GLY A 252 7.77 -7.17 2.07
N GLY A 253 6.76 -7.71 1.41
CA GLY A 253 5.44 -7.88 2.00
C GLY A 253 4.29 -7.35 1.15
N GLU A 254 4.55 -6.51 0.16
CA GLU A 254 3.54 -5.88 -0.69
C GLU A 254 2.70 -6.88 -1.49
N THR A 255 3.26 -8.03 -1.82
CA THR A 255 2.60 -9.10 -2.58
C THR A 255 1.88 -10.12 -1.70
N HIS A 256 2.08 -10.06 -0.37
CA HIS A 256 1.50 -11.03 0.57
C HIS A 256 0.13 -10.59 1.08
N PHE A 257 -0.75 -11.58 1.29
CA PHE A 257 -2.10 -11.38 1.79
C PHE A 257 -2.20 -11.78 3.25
N THR A 258 -2.68 -10.90 4.11
CA THR A 258 -2.95 -11.16 5.52
C THR A 258 -1.72 -11.55 6.37
N ARG A 259 -1.88 -11.49 7.70
CA ARG A 259 -0.84 -11.94 8.67
C ARG A 259 -0.48 -13.42 8.54
N PHE A 260 -1.39 -14.24 7.99
CA PHE A 260 -1.15 -15.68 7.84
C PHE A 260 -0.12 -15.96 6.76
N ASP A 261 -0.16 -15.21 5.66
CA ASP A 261 0.79 -15.30 4.57
C ASP A 261 2.16 -14.70 4.96
N MET A 262 2.14 -13.60 5.75
CA MET A 262 3.36 -12.95 6.26
C MET A 262 4.03 -13.68 7.44
N ARG A 263 3.44 -14.76 7.95
CA ARG A 263 3.95 -15.48 9.12
C ARG A 263 5.44 -15.85 9.02
N PRO A 264 5.99 -16.35 7.91
CA PRO A 264 7.40 -16.66 7.82
C PRO A 264 8.33 -15.47 8.05
N PHE A 265 7.91 -14.26 7.68
CA PHE A 265 8.68 -13.05 7.96
C PHE A 265 8.73 -12.74 9.45
N PHE A 266 7.60 -12.84 10.16
CA PHE A 266 7.57 -12.64 11.61
C PHE A 266 8.48 -13.63 12.34
N GLU A 267 8.38 -14.92 12.00
CA GLU A 267 9.13 -15.99 12.67
C GLU A 267 10.64 -15.93 12.39
N SER A 268 11.07 -15.28 11.32
CA SER A 268 12.47 -15.27 10.90
C SER A 268 13.35 -14.32 11.69
N SER A 269 12.81 -13.22 12.23
CA SER A 269 13.55 -12.11 12.89
C SER A 269 14.65 -11.48 12.01
N ARG A 270 14.65 -11.73 10.69
CA ARG A 270 15.68 -11.26 9.76
C ARG A 270 15.18 -10.15 8.82
N ILE A 271 13.87 -10.00 8.72
CA ILE A 271 13.23 -8.97 7.90
C ILE A 271 12.76 -7.86 8.84
N PRO A 272 13.51 -6.76 8.97
CA PRO A 272 13.26 -5.76 10.01
C PRO A 272 12.13 -4.80 9.67
N ILE A 273 11.71 -4.76 8.42
CA ILE A 273 10.66 -3.86 7.90
C ILE A 273 9.73 -4.67 7.01
N LEU A 274 8.43 -4.55 7.23
CA LEU A 274 7.40 -5.14 6.36
C LEU A 274 6.64 -4.05 5.61
N GLN A 275 6.24 -4.40 4.38
CA GLN A 275 5.58 -3.49 3.44
C GLN A 275 4.15 -3.97 3.09
N PRO A 276 3.24 -4.09 4.09
CA PRO A 276 1.88 -4.53 3.81
C PRO A 276 1.12 -3.52 2.96
N ASP A 277 0.23 -4.02 2.09
CA ASP A 277 -0.62 -3.22 1.22
C ASP A 277 -2.08 -3.29 1.70
N VAL A 278 -2.75 -2.14 1.80
CA VAL A 278 -4.15 -2.06 2.28
C VAL A 278 -5.13 -2.80 1.38
N MET A 279 -4.82 -2.98 0.10
CA MET A 279 -5.63 -3.82 -0.80
C MET A 279 -5.60 -5.30 -0.45
N ARG A 280 -4.64 -5.76 0.35
CA ARG A 280 -4.40 -7.18 0.62
C ARG A 280 -4.91 -7.64 1.99
N GLY A 281 -5.93 -6.98 2.52
CA GLY A 281 -6.55 -7.36 3.79
C GLY A 281 -7.42 -6.28 4.42
N GLY A 282 -7.37 -5.06 3.89
CA GLY A 282 -8.03 -3.89 4.47
C GLY A 282 -7.37 -3.40 5.76
N PHE A 283 -7.90 -2.36 6.33
CA PHE A 283 -7.40 -1.79 7.59
C PHE A 283 -7.48 -2.77 8.76
N THR A 284 -8.54 -3.57 8.82
CA THR A 284 -8.71 -4.56 9.89
C THR A 284 -7.54 -5.54 9.95
N GLU A 285 -7.08 -6.03 8.83
CA GLU A 285 -5.98 -6.98 8.79
C GLU A 285 -4.62 -6.28 8.95
N LEU A 286 -4.44 -5.09 8.34
CA LEU A 286 -3.19 -4.35 8.46
C LEU A 286 -2.88 -3.93 9.90
N ARG A 287 -3.89 -3.56 10.68
CA ARG A 287 -3.73 -3.29 12.12
C ARG A 287 -3.24 -4.52 12.89
N LYS A 288 -3.72 -5.70 12.52
CA LYS A 288 -3.26 -6.97 13.11
C LYS A 288 -1.83 -7.30 12.68
N ILE A 289 -1.51 -7.10 11.39
CA ILE A 289 -0.13 -7.24 10.87
C ILE A 289 0.81 -6.33 11.67
N ALA A 290 0.47 -5.05 11.84
CA ALA A 290 1.27 -4.10 12.59
C ALA A 290 1.48 -4.54 14.05
N THR A 291 0.42 -5.00 14.72
CA THR A 291 0.50 -5.48 16.12
C THR A 291 1.39 -6.73 16.25
N VAL A 292 1.26 -7.69 15.33
CA VAL A 292 2.12 -8.88 15.33
C VAL A 292 3.56 -8.48 15.04
N ALA A 293 3.80 -7.64 14.04
CA ALA A 293 5.13 -7.13 13.68
C ALA A 293 5.81 -6.43 14.88
N ASP A 294 5.09 -5.58 15.61
CA ASP A 294 5.59 -4.89 16.80
C ASP A 294 6.09 -5.88 17.87
N THR A 295 5.37 -6.97 18.09
CA THR A 295 5.76 -8.04 19.02
C THR A 295 7.12 -8.68 18.67
N TRP A 296 7.49 -8.68 17.39
CA TRP A 296 8.74 -9.20 16.86
C TRP A 296 9.81 -8.11 16.63
N GLY A 297 9.54 -6.87 17.02
CA GLY A 297 10.45 -5.73 16.77
C GLY A 297 10.57 -5.34 15.30
N ILE A 298 9.55 -5.65 14.49
CA ILE A 298 9.48 -5.35 13.06
C ILE A 298 8.69 -4.06 12.87
N THR A 299 9.21 -3.15 12.04
CA THR A 299 8.53 -1.89 11.71
C THR A 299 7.73 -2.01 10.41
N ILE A 300 6.80 -1.08 10.21
CA ILE A 300 5.89 -1.04 9.05
C ILE A 300 6.26 0.13 8.14
N ALA A 301 6.49 -0.18 6.85
CA ALA A 301 6.65 0.78 5.77
C ALA A 301 5.68 0.39 4.64
N PRO A 302 4.42 0.79 4.68
CA PRO A 302 3.38 0.26 3.80
C PRO A 302 3.65 0.57 2.33
N HIS A 303 3.24 -0.37 1.47
CA HIS A 303 3.27 -0.23 0.01
C HIS A 303 2.08 0.60 -0.46
N LEU A 304 2.34 1.61 -1.26
CA LEU A 304 1.34 2.46 -1.92
C LEU A 304 0.23 3.04 -1.01
N PHE A 305 -0.79 3.63 -1.60
CA PHE A 305 -1.95 4.22 -0.90
C PHE A 305 -1.59 5.16 0.26
N PRO A 306 -0.61 6.09 0.08
CA PRO A 306 -0.19 6.98 1.16
C PRO A 306 -1.35 7.70 1.83
N GLU A 307 -2.36 8.10 1.06
CA GLU A 307 -3.55 8.81 1.50
C GLU A 307 -4.47 7.99 2.43
N LEU A 308 -4.45 6.65 2.32
CA LEU A 308 -5.12 5.75 3.26
C LEU A 308 -4.17 5.35 4.40
N MET A 309 -2.93 5.03 4.04
CA MET A 309 -1.97 4.47 4.99
C MET A 309 -1.54 5.46 6.07
N VAL A 310 -1.61 6.77 5.81
CA VAL A 310 -1.33 7.80 6.82
C VAL A 310 -2.21 7.66 8.06
N GLN A 311 -3.46 7.21 7.92
CA GLN A 311 -4.36 6.96 9.04
C GLN A 311 -3.85 5.82 9.94
N LEU A 312 -3.39 4.72 9.33
CA LEU A 312 -2.80 3.61 10.06
C LEU A 312 -1.49 4.01 10.73
N MET A 313 -0.58 4.61 9.95
CA MET A 313 0.76 4.96 10.41
C MET A 313 0.74 6.00 11.55
N ALA A 314 -0.26 6.88 11.58
CA ALA A 314 -0.47 7.80 12.71
C ALA A 314 -0.96 7.12 13.99
N SER A 315 -1.36 5.84 13.94
CA SER A 315 -1.98 5.11 15.05
C SER A 315 -1.22 3.86 15.52
N ILE A 316 -0.07 3.55 14.92
CA ILE A 316 0.73 2.37 15.29
C ILE A 316 2.11 2.79 15.82
N PRO A 317 2.61 2.18 16.92
CA PRO A 317 3.89 2.57 17.52
C PRO A 317 5.10 2.19 16.67
N ASN A 318 4.99 1.14 15.85
CA ASN A 318 6.04 0.64 14.97
C ASN A 318 5.96 1.18 13.53
N ALA A 319 5.37 2.36 13.34
CA ALA A 319 5.38 3.08 12.08
C ALA A 319 6.82 3.46 11.69
N HIS A 320 7.22 3.18 10.44
CA HIS A 320 8.55 3.48 9.96
C HIS A 320 8.55 4.67 8.98
N ILE A 321 8.07 4.46 7.77
CA ILE A 321 8.08 5.46 6.69
C ILE A 321 6.97 5.15 5.68
N ILE A 322 6.39 6.16 5.04
CA ILE A 322 5.32 6.03 4.04
C ILE A 322 5.89 6.17 2.63
N GLU A 323 5.46 5.30 1.72
CA GLU A 323 5.73 5.43 0.29
C GLU A 323 4.89 6.55 -0.33
N TYR A 324 5.53 7.50 -1.01
CA TYR A 324 4.83 8.52 -1.77
C TYR A 324 5.00 8.30 -3.27
N VAL A 325 3.87 8.15 -3.94
CA VAL A 325 3.72 8.26 -5.40
C VAL A 325 2.50 9.14 -5.70
N ASN A 326 2.59 9.98 -6.71
CA ASN A 326 1.56 10.96 -7.08
C ASN A 326 0.41 10.37 -7.94
N TRP A 327 0.07 9.11 -7.71
CA TRP A 327 -0.86 8.41 -8.61
C TRP A 327 -2.31 8.84 -8.46
N MET A 328 -2.71 9.31 -7.28
CA MET A 328 -4.10 9.67 -6.97
C MET A 328 -4.30 11.13 -6.56
N ASP A 329 -3.26 11.95 -6.56
CA ASP A 329 -3.31 13.32 -6.05
C ASP A 329 -4.36 14.19 -6.77
N ASP A 330 -4.53 14.00 -8.07
CA ASP A 330 -5.48 14.72 -8.90
C ASP A 330 -6.93 14.25 -8.75
N ALA A 331 -7.15 13.07 -8.16
CA ALA A 331 -8.48 12.48 -8.01
C ALA A 331 -9.28 13.06 -6.82
N TRP A 332 -8.60 13.61 -5.82
CA TRP A 332 -9.19 13.99 -4.54
C TRP A 332 -9.60 15.47 -4.47
N VAL A 333 -10.73 15.78 -3.82
CA VAL A 333 -11.16 17.15 -3.51
C VAL A 333 -10.11 17.85 -2.63
N ASN A 334 -9.66 17.16 -1.60
CA ASN A 334 -8.64 17.63 -0.67
C ASN A 334 -7.55 16.55 -0.54
N PRO A 335 -6.55 16.51 -1.45
CA PRO A 335 -5.51 15.49 -1.43
C PRO A 335 -4.70 15.54 -0.13
N ILE A 336 -4.26 14.40 0.35
CA ILE A 336 -3.38 14.26 1.51
C ILE A 336 -1.96 14.14 0.96
N LEU A 337 -1.21 15.24 1.03
CA LEU A 337 0.12 15.35 0.44
C LEU A 337 1.19 15.48 1.52
N PRO A 338 2.40 14.95 1.29
CA PRO A 338 3.51 15.17 2.20
C PRO A 338 3.99 16.63 2.13
N THR A 339 4.40 17.16 3.27
CA THR A 339 5.03 18.48 3.37
C THR A 339 6.45 18.30 3.88
N GLN A 340 7.44 18.78 3.13
CA GLN A 340 8.86 18.61 3.46
C GLN A 340 9.24 17.14 3.73
N GLY A 341 8.71 16.22 2.90
CA GLY A 341 8.96 14.78 3.03
C GLY A 341 8.30 14.11 4.24
N GLN A 342 7.26 14.70 4.83
CA GLN A 342 6.53 14.17 5.97
C GLN A 342 5.02 14.23 5.75
N TYR A 343 4.31 13.21 6.21
CA TYR A 343 2.86 13.16 6.29
C TYR A 343 2.34 13.52 7.68
N SER A 344 1.17 14.17 7.71
CA SER A 344 0.32 14.27 8.89
C SER A 344 -1.07 13.74 8.53
N ALA A 345 -1.66 12.93 9.40
CA ALA A 345 -3.00 12.40 9.18
C ALA A 345 -4.04 13.53 9.25
N PRO A 346 -4.99 13.59 8.30
CA PRO A 346 -6.01 14.63 8.31
C PRO A 346 -7.03 14.41 9.42
N GLU A 347 -7.52 15.49 10.01
CA GLU A 347 -8.57 15.47 11.06
C GLU A 347 -10.00 15.36 10.48
N ARG A 348 -10.14 14.96 9.21
CA ARG A 348 -11.43 14.73 8.57
C ARG A 348 -12.01 13.36 8.97
N PRO A 349 -13.36 13.25 9.17
CA PRO A 349 -14.00 11.99 9.53
C PRO A 349 -13.72 10.85 8.54
N GLY A 350 -13.70 9.62 9.03
CA GLY A 350 -13.35 8.44 8.25
C GLY A 350 -11.88 8.42 7.84
N HIS A 351 -11.59 7.95 6.64
CA HIS A 351 -10.25 8.05 6.06
C HIS A 351 -9.95 9.47 5.50
N GLY A 352 -10.98 10.33 5.43
CA GLY A 352 -10.83 11.73 5.06
C GLY A 352 -10.70 12.02 3.56
N LEU A 353 -11.01 11.06 2.68
CA LEU A 353 -10.93 11.20 1.23
C LEU A 353 -12.31 11.38 0.60
N GLU A 354 -12.36 12.19 -0.46
CA GLU A 354 -13.53 12.41 -1.29
C GLU A 354 -13.08 12.58 -2.73
N PHE A 355 -13.63 11.78 -3.65
CA PHE A 355 -13.35 11.93 -5.08
C PHE A 355 -13.94 13.24 -5.62
N LYS A 356 -13.19 13.91 -6.49
CA LYS A 356 -13.76 15.00 -7.30
C LYS A 356 -14.87 14.46 -8.19
N LYS A 357 -16.01 15.15 -8.24
CA LYS A 357 -17.15 14.76 -9.09
C LYS A 357 -16.78 14.71 -10.56
N GLU A 358 -15.98 15.66 -11.01
CA GLU A 358 -15.46 15.73 -12.37
C GLU A 358 -14.59 14.53 -12.69
N PHE A 359 -13.73 14.10 -11.76
CA PHE A 359 -12.89 12.92 -11.95
C PHE A 359 -13.73 11.64 -12.15
N ILE A 360 -14.78 11.48 -11.35
CA ILE A 360 -15.72 10.37 -11.55
C ILE A 360 -16.44 10.51 -12.90
N SER A 361 -17.06 11.66 -13.18
CA SER A 361 -17.90 11.84 -14.38
C SER A 361 -17.12 11.67 -15.69
N ASP A 362 -15.86 12.09 -15.68
CA ASP A 362 -15.02 12.07 -16.88
C ASP A 362 -14.46 10.67 -17.20
N TYR A 363 -14.25 9.84 -16.16
CA TYR A 363 -13.51 8.58 -16.30
C TYR A 363 -14.26 7.32 -15.86
N ILE A 364 -15.51 7.43 -15.40
CA ILE A 364 -16.32 6.26 -15.04
C ILE A 364 -16.59 5.38 -16.27
N LEU A 365 -16.38 4.08 -16.15
CA LEU A 365 -16.75 3.13 -17.19
C LEU A 365 -18.27 2.97 -17.21
N LYS A 366 -18.85 3.15 -18.41
CA LYS A 366 -20.30 3.01 -18.63
C LYS A 366 -20.68 1.57 -18.89
#